data_2f7ae41e94b941306df86debf19ce1ee
#
_entry.id   2f7ae41e94b941306df86debf19ce1ee
#
_cell.length_a   1.000
_cell.length_b   1.000
_cell.length_c   1.000
_cell.angle_alpha   90.00
_cell.angle_beta   90.00
_cell.angle_gamma   90.00
#
_symmetry.space_group_name_H-M   'P 1'
#
loop_
_entity.id
_entity.type
_entity.pdbx_description
1 polymer ?
#
loop_
_entity_poly.entity_id
_entity_poly.type
_entity_poly.pdbx_seq_one_letter_code
_entity_poly.pdbx_strand_id
1 'polypeptide(L)'
;MNLLDDGLVDLVLDSAASGINTVEREGVSVRHPARFILVGSGNPSEGEMRPQLLDRFGLSVDVRTVMDMDERLALTLARAAYDRDPDAFVAAAAPESDGVQAQIASARERLKGVTMAKDLRLKVAELCSVLEVEGLRGDIVTTRAALALAAWEDRTEAVEDDVMRVAGMALGHRMRKDPLDPIDGGAKVIVALKRVIKGEKPQKKAPKEEEAAAAPEEEGARANLKPGQWRAVSYTHLTL
;
A
#
# COMPACT_ATOMS: atom_id res chain seq x y z
N MET A 1 -10.00 7.51 -10.29
CA MET A 1 -9.75 8.28 -9.06
C MET A 1 -9.21 9.68 -9.34
N ASN A 2 -8.39 9.87 -10.33
CA ASN A 2 -7.81 11.18 -10.70
C ASN A 2 -8.88 12.26 -11.04
N LEU A 3 -10.07 11.84 -11.48
CA LEU A 3 -11.18 12.70 -11.87
C LEU A 3 -12.20 12.96 -10.74
N LEU A 4 -12.02 12.36 -9.59
CA LEU A 4 -12.89 12.58 -8.43
C LEU A 4 -12.43 13.79 -7.63
N ASP A 5 -13.39 14.49 -7.04
CA ASP A 5 -13.09 15.54 -6.07
C ASP A 5 -12.34 14.96 -4.87
N ASP A 6 -11.29 15.67 -4.45
CA ASP A 6 -10.38 15.18 -3.39
C ASP A 6 -11.12 14.96 -2.06
N GLY A 7 -12.09 15.81 -1.73
CA GLY A 7 -12.88 15.67 -0.51
C GLY A 7 -13.74 14.41 -0.51
N LEU A 8 -14.26 14.01 -1.69
CA LEU A 8 -14.99 12.76 -1.83
C LEU A 8 -14.07 11.54 -1.69
N VAL A 9 -12.87 11.61 -2.27
CA VAL A 9 -11.89 10.51 -2.16
C VAL A 9 -11.46 10.34 -0.71
N ASP A 10 -11.15 11.43 0.00
CA ASP A 10 -10.78 11.39 1.42
C ASP A 10 -11.90 10.81 2.28
N LEU A 11 -13.15 11.23 2.07
CA LEU A 11 -14.31 10.71 2.81
C LEU A 11 -14.47 9.20 2.63
N VAL A 12 -14.34 8.71 1.39
CA VAL A 12 -14.46 7.28 1.07
C VAL A 12 -13.33 6.49 1.71
N LEU A 13 -12.08 6.98 1.62
CA LEU A 13 -10.91 6.34 2.21
C LEU A 13 -10.98 6.30 3.74
N ASP A 14 -11.42 7.37 4.38
CA ASP A 14 -11.57 7.43 5.83
C ASP A 14 -12.69 6.51 6.32
N SER A 15 -13.80 6.45 5.60
CA SER A 15 -14.89 5.52 5.90
C SER A 15 -14.46 4.06 5.73
N ALA A 16 -13.71 3.74 4.67
CA ALA A 16 -13.17 2.40 4.45
C ALA A 16 -12.17 1.99 5.53
N ALA A 17 -11.32 2.91 5.99
CA ALA A 17 -10.31 2.67 7.02
C ALA A 17 -10.92 2.50 8.41
N SER A 18 -11.87 3.36 8.80
CA SER A 18 -12.52 3.35 10.10
C SER A 18 -13.64 2.30 10.21
N GLY A 19 -14.23 1.91 9.09
CA GLY A 19 -15.43 1.07 9.03
C GLY A 19 -16.71 1.80 9.46
N ILE A 20 -16.66 3.12 9.60
CA ILE A 20 -17.78 3.98 10.01
C ILE A 20 -17.78 5.22 9.13
N ASN A 21 -18.95 5.58 8.60
CA ASN A 21 -19.14 6.89 7.99
C ASN A 21 -19.91 7.79 8.96
N THR A 22 -19.44 9.00 9.15
CA THR A 22 -20.09 10.04 9.97
C THR A 22 -20.51 11.18 9.05
N VAL A 23 -21.79 11.49 9.05
CA VAL A 23 -22.37 12.61 8.30
C VAL A 23 -22.82 13.67 9.28
N GLU A 24 -22.25 14.86 9.18
CA GLU A 24 -22.60 16.01 10.03
C GLU A 24 -23.19 17.11 9.16
N ARG A 25 -24.40 17.51 9.47
CA ARG A 25 -25.11 18.55 8.75
C ARG A 25 -26.04 19.31 9.68
N GLU A 26 -25.97 20.64 9.69
CA GLU A 26 -26.88 21.53 10.44
C GLU A 26 -27.04 21.18 11.91
N GLY A 27 -25.95 20.74 12.56
CA GLY A 27 -25.96 20.33 13.98
C GLY A 27 -26.48 18.92 14.25
N VAL A 28 -26.79 18.15 13.21
CA VAL A 28 -27.14 16.72 13.31
C VAL A 28 -25.94 15.87 12.89
N SER A 29 -25.52 14.95 13.76
CA SER A 29 -24.47 13.97 13.49
C SER A 29 -25.08 12.58 13.42
N VAL A 30 -24.93 11.92 12.25
CA VAL A 30 -25.40 10.54 12.02
C VAL A 30 -24.21 9.64 11.73
N ARG A 31 -24.12 8.52 12.43
CA ARG A 31 -23.08 7.49 12.22
C ARG A 31 -23.70 6.20 11.73
N HIS A 32 -23.09 5.62 10.68
CA HIS A 32 -23.52 4.31 10.20
C HIS A 32 -22.30 3.43 9.83
N PRO A 33 -22.43 2.10 9.87
CA PRO A 33 -21.37 1.19 9.48
C PRO A 33 -21.02 1.36 7.99
N ALA A 34 -19.72 1.41 7.69
CA ALA A 34 -19.19 1.56 6.34
C ALA A 34 -18.03 0.57 6.09
N ARG A 35 -18.27 -0.72 6.32
CA ARG A 35 -17.28 -1.78 6.10
C ARG A 35 -17.38 -2.29 4.67
N PHE A 36 -16.42 -1.92 3.84
CA PHE A 36 -16.33 -2.35 2.45
C PHE A 36 -14.88 -2.48 2.03
N ILE A 37 -14.64 -3.20 0.93
CA ILE A 37 -13.33 -3.26 0.28
C ILE A 37 -13.34 -2.20 -0.83
N LEU A 38 -12.38 -1.28 -0.77
CA LEU A 38 -12.22 -0.25 -1.79
C LEU A 38 -11.20 -0.71 -2.84
N VAL A 39 -11.64 -0.76 -4.09
CA VAL A 39 -10.77 -0.94 -5.26
C VAL A 39 -10.86 0.33 -6.09
N GLY A 40 -9.71 0.99 -6.24
CA GLY A 40 -9.58 2.22 -7.02
C GLY A 40 -8.77 2.00 -8.27
N SER A 41 -9.18 2.57 -9.39
CA SER A 41 -8.38 2.67 -10.60
C SER A 41 -8.09 4.13 -10.93
N GLY A 42 -6.93 4.38 -11.52
CA GLY A 42 -6.51 5.69 -11.98
C GLY A 42 -5.67 5.57 -13.24
N ASN A 43 -5.70 6.60 -14.09
CA ASN A 43 -4.86 6.67 -15.26
C ASN A 43 -3.79 7.76 -15.05
N PRO A 44 -2.50 7.42 -14.98
CA PRO A 44 -1.43 8.40 -14.79
C PRO A 44 -1.39 9.51 -15.84
N SER A 45 -1.91 9.27 -17.06
CA SER A 45 -1.98 10.29 -18.11
C SER A 45 -3.00 11.40 -17.84
N GLU A 46 -3.96 11.15 -16.93
CA GLU A 46 -4.99 12.13 -16.52
C GLU A 46 -4.59 12.95 -15.29
N GLY A 47 -3.37 12.77 -14.82
CA GLY A 47 -2.79 13.42 -13.64
C GLY A 47 -2.28 12.43 -12.61
N GLU A 48 -1.27 12.85 -11.85
CA GLU A 48 -0.74 12.04 -10.76
C GLU A 48 -1.68 12.04 -9.56
N MET A 49 -1.89 10.87 -8.98
CA MET A 49 -2.58 10.78 -7.68
C MET A 49 -1.67 11.31 -6.58
N ARG A 50 -2.27 12.04 -5.64
CA ARG A 50 -1.53 12.59 -4.49
C ARG A 50 -0.89 11.47 -3.67
N PRO A 51 0.38 11.60 -3.26
CA PRO A 51 1.06 10.58 -2.46
C PRO A 51 0.30 10.22 -1.18
N GLN A 52 -0.34 11.22 -0.53
CA GLN A 52 -1.12 11.02 0.69
C GLN A 52 -2.35 10.12 0.47
N LEU A 53 -2.97 10.19 -0.71
CA LEU A 53 -4.08 9.31 -1.07
C LEU A 53 -3.59 7.89 -1.36
N LEU A 54 -2.49 7.78 -2.12
CA LEU A 54 -1.88 6.48 -2.43
C LEU A 54 -1.44 5.75 -1.17
N ASP A 55 -0.88 6.45 -0.17
CA ASP A 55 -0.47 5.83 1.09
C ASP A 55 -1.64 5.22 1.87
N ARG A 56 -2.87 5.68 1.68
CA ARG A 56 -4.07 5.11 2.33
C ARG A 56 -4.50 3.77 1.74
N PHE A 57 -4.16 3.48 0.48
CA PHE A 57 -4.40 2.16 -0.12
C PHE A 57 -3.42 1.14 0.45
N GLY A 58 -3.92 -0.07 0.73
CA GLY A 58 -3.07 -1.16 1.20
C GLY A 58 -2.08 -1.61 0.14
N LEU A 59 -2.58 -1.91 -1.05
CA LEU A 59 -1.81 -2.42 -2.18
C LEU A 59 -1.99 -1.52 -3.39
N SER A 60 -0.95 -1.43 -4.22
CA SER A 60 -0.98 -0.74 -5.51
C SER A 60 -0.33 -1.61 -6.58
N VAL A 61 -0.93 -1.66 -7.74
CA VAL A 61 -0.46 -2.45 -8.90
C VAL A 61 -0.42 -1.56 -10.13
N ASP A 62 0.69 -1.61 -10.83
CA ASP A 62 0.89 -0.93 -12.10
C ASP A 62 0.41 -1.84 -13.24
N VAL A 63 -0.71 -1.49 -13.86
CA VAL A 63 -1.29 -2.27 -14.95
C VAL A 63 -0.71 -1.77 -16.27
N ARG A 64 0.12 -2.60 -16.89
CA ARG A 64 0.77 -2.29 -18.17
C ARG A 64 0.03 -2.96 -19.33
N THR A 65 0.20 -2.39 -20.51
CA THR A 65 -0.31 -2.98 -21.74
C THR A 65 0.37 -4.33 -21.97
N VAL A 66 -0.43 -5.36 -22.23
CA VAL A 66 0.08 -6.67 -22.63
C VAL A 66 0.78 -6.56 -23.98
N MET A 67 2.05 -6.98 -24.05
CA MET A 67 2.87 -6.91 -25.26
C MET A 67 2.99 -8.25 -25.98
N ASP A 68 2.73 -9.34 -25.28
CA ASP A 68 2.71 -10.68 -25.88
C ASP A 68 1.57 -10.81 -26.90
N MET A 69 1.86 -11.35 -28.08
CA MET A 69 0.90 -11.42 -29.17
C MET A 69 -0.22 -12.39 -28.92
N ASP A 70 0.07 -13.54 -28.31
CA ASP A 70 -0.92 -14.59 -28.06
C ASP A 70 -1.89 -14.14 -26.95
N GLU A 71 -1.37 -13.51 -25.91
CA GLU A 71 -2.20 -12.91 -24.87
C GLU A 71 -3.07 -11.77 -25.41
N ARG A 72 -2.54 -10.91 -26.29
CA ARG A 72 -3.34 -9.84 -26.92
C ARG A 72 -4.44 -10.39 -27.80
N LEU A 73 -4.15 -11.44 -28.57
CA LEU A 73 -5.16 -12.12 -29.38
C LEU A 73 -6.25 -12.71 -28.49
N ALA A 74 -5.88 -13.41 -27.41
CA ALA A 74 -6.83 -14.00 -26.46
C ALA A 74 -7.73 -12.93 -25.84
N LEU A 75 -7.19 -11.81 -25.40
CA LEU A 75 -7.96 -10.67 -24.86
C LEU A 75 -8.92 -10.09 -25.90
N THR A 76 -8.46 -9.94 -27.16
CA THR A 76 -9.30 -9.42 -28.25
C THR A 76 -10.46 -10.36 -28.57
N LEU A 77 -10.20 -11.66 -28.60
CA LEU A 77 -11.24 -12.68 -28.82
C LEU A 77 -12.24 -12.75 -27.67
N ALA A 78 -11.75 -12.68 -26.43
CA ALA A 78 -12.59 -12.64 -25.25
C ALA A 78 -13.53 -11.41 -25.27
N ARG A 79 -12.97 -10.23 -25.62
CA ARG A 79 -13.78 -9.01 -25.75
C ARG A 79 -14.82 -9.13 -26.85
N ALA A 80 -14.47 -9.67 -28.02
CA ALA A 80 -15.42 -9.88 -29.13
C ALA A 80 -16.53 -10.88 -28.77
N ALA A 81 -16.20 -11.92 -27.99
CA ALA A 81 -17.19 -12.87 -27.48
C ALA A 81 -18.18 -12.20 -26.51
N TYR A 82 -17.65 -11.39 -25.58
CA TYR A 82 -18.49 -10.62 -24.67
C TYR A 82 -19.41 -9.64 -25.42
N ASP A 83 -18.88 -8.88 -26.39
CA ASP A 83 -19.67 -7.90 -27.17
C ASP A 83 -20.80 -8.57 -28.00
N ARG A 84 -20.59 -9.82 -28.39
CA ARG A 84 -21.59 -10.59 -29.13
C ARG A 84 -22.74 -11.06 -28.27
N ASP A 85 -22.46 -11.63 -27.11
CA ASP A 85 -23.43 -12.16 -26.16
C ASP A 85 -22.89 -12.09 -24.73
N PRO A 86 -23.14 -10.98 -24.01
CA PRO A 86 -22.65 -10.77 -22.64
C PRO A 86 -23.16 -11.85 -21.67
N ASP A 87 -24.43 -12.28 -21.80
CA ASP A 87 -25.05 -13.23 -20.88
C ASP A 87 -24.44 -14.61 -21.02
N ALA A 88 -24.25 -15.07 -22.26
CA ALA A 88 -23.60 -16.34 -22.53
C ALA A 88 -22.15 -16.33 -22.10
N PHE A 89 -21.41 -15.21 -22.28
CA PHE A 89 -20.04 -15.06 -21.84
C PHE A 89 -19.92 -15.13 -20.30
N VAL A 90 -20.81 -14.44 -19.59
CA VAL A 90 -20.84 -14.47 -18.12
C VAL A 90 -21.18 -15.85 -17.61
N ALA A 91 -22.19 -16.52 -18.24
CA ALA A 91 -22.56 -17.88 -17.87
C ALA A 91 -21.40 -18.88 -18.08
N ALA A 92 -20.61 -18.72 -19.14
CA ALA A 92 -19.46 -19.58 -19.41
C ALA A 92 -18.31 -19.36 -18.39
N ALA A 93 -18.14 -18.15 -17.89
CA ALA A 93 -17.13 -17.80 -16.87
C ALA A 93 -17.57 -18.11 -15.43
N ALA A 94 -18.85 -18.36 -15.18
CA ALA A 94 -19.40 -18.57 -13.85
C ALA A 94 -18.69 -19.68 -13.05
N PRO A 95 -18.38 -20.88 -13.61
CA PRO A 95 -17.72 -21.94 -12.83
C PRO A 95 -16.33 -21.55 -12.32
N GLU A 96 -15.56 -20.80 -13.11
CA GLU A 96 -14.26 -20.29 -12.69
C GLU A 96 -14.41 -19.22 -11.60
N SER A 97 -15.34 -18.30 -11.77
CA SER A 97 -15.65 -17.24 -10.80
C SER A 97 -16.10 -17.83 -9.46
N ASP A 98 -16.97 -18.84 -9.48
CA ASP A 98 -17.45 -19.55 -8.29
C ASP A 98 -16.30 -20.30 -7.59
N GLY A 99 -15.38 -20.89 -8.35
CA GLY A 99 -14.17 -21.51 -7.82
C GLY A 99 -13.28 -20.51 -7.06
N VAL A 100 -13.01 -19.35 -7.65
CA VAL A 100 -12.25 -18.27 -7.01
C VAL A 100 -12.97 -17.75 -5.76
N GLN A 101 -14.28 -17.56 -5.82
CA GLN A 101 -15.08 -17.12 -4.68
C GLN A 101 -15.01 -18.12 -3.51
N ALA A 102 -15.12 -19.42 -3.78
CA ALA A 102 -14.99 -20.45 -2.78
C ALA A 102 -13.60 -20.48 -2.16
N GLN A 103 -12.55 -20.29 -2.97
CA GLN A 103 -11.17 -20.21 -2.50
C GLN A 103 -10.97 -18.99 -1.60
N ILE A 104 -11.51 -17.80 -1.95
CA ILE A 104 -11.47 -16.60 -1.11
C ILE A 104 -12.16 -16.86 0.22
N ALA A 105 -13.35 -17.44 0.22
CA ALA A 105 -14.10 -17.74 1.44
C ALA A 105 -13.31 -18.68 2.36
N SER A 106 -12.72 -19.72 1.82
CA SER A 106 -11.88 -20.68 2.55
C SER A 106 -10.61 -20.00 3.12
N ALA A 107 -9.92 -19.21 2.30
CA ALA A 107 -8.72 -18.45 2.73
C ALA A 107 -9.03 -17.46 3.87
N ARG A 108 -10.19 -16.80 3.85
CA ARG A 108 -10.63 -15.89 4.93
C ARG A 108 -10.79 -16.60 6.27
N GLU A 109 -11.30 -17.82 6.26
CA GLU A 109 -11.43 -18.61 7.49
C GLU A 109 -10.05 -19.07 8.00
N ARG A 110 -9.17 -19.54 7.11
CA ARG A 110 -7.82 -19.94 7.45
C ARG A 110 -6.96 -18.79 7.98
N LEU A 111 -7.14 -17.58 7.45
CA LEU A 111 -6.36 -16.41 7.83
C LEU A 111 -6.37 -16.13 9.34
N LYS A 112 -7.44 -16.52 10.05
CA LYS A 112 -7.54 -16.39 11.51
C LYS A 112 -6.47 -17.19 12.27
N GLY A 113 -5.97 -18.27 11.66
CA GLY A 113 -4.97 -19.16 12.25
C GLY A 113 -3.56 -19.04 11.64
N VAL A 114 -3.39 -18.20 10.61
CA VAL A 114 -2.06 -18.04 9.98
C VAL A 114 -1.15 -17.17 10.84
N THR A 115 0.08 -17.61 11.01
CA THR A 115 1.09 -16.93 11.81
C THR A 115 2.28 -16.48 10.96
N MET A 116 3.09 -15.58 11.51
CA MET A 116 4.36 -15.15 10.94
C MET A 116 5.41 -15.15 12.05
N ALA A 117 6.54 -15.80 11.81
CA ALA A 117 7.68 -15.86 12.73
C ALA A 117 8.19 -14.43 13.07
N LYS A 118 8.71 -14.27 14.30
CA LYS A 118 9.25 -12.98 14.75
C LYS A 118 10.41 -12.50 13.87
N ASP A 119 11.27 -13.41 13.44
CA ASP A 119 12.43 -13.06 12.62
C ASP A 119 12.01 -12.53 11.24
N LEU A 120 10.94 -13.10 10.66
CA LEU A 120 10.40 -12.60 9.41
C LEU A 120 9.75 -11.21 9.57
N ARG A 121 9.11 -10.95 10.72
CA ARG A 121 8.59 -9.60 11.04
C ARG A 121 9.72 -8.58 11.19
N LEU A 122 10.85 -8.97 11.78
CA LEU A 122 12.03 -8.12 11.87
C LEU A 122 12.60 -7.80 10.48
N LYS A 123 12.64 -8.77 9.56
CA LYS A 123 13.06 -8.53 8.16
C LYS A 123 12.11 -7.57 7.43
N VAL A 124 10.80 -7.64 7.68
CA VAL A 124 9.84 -6.66 7.12
C VAL A 124 10.14 -5.26 7.66
N ALA A 125 10.36 -5.12 8.97
CA ALA A 125 10.69 -3.82 9.57
C ALA A 125 12.04 -3.27 9.06
N GLU A 126 13.05 -4.13 8.92
CA GLU A 126 14.34 -3.77 8.32
C GLU A 126 14.18 -3.31 6.87
N LEU A 127 13.37 -4.00 6.07
CA LEU A 127 13.06 -3.62 4.70
C LEU A 127 12.42 -2.23 4.64
N CYS A 128 11.39 -1.95 5.45
CA CYS A 128 10.74 -0.65 5.52
C CYS A 128 11.72 0.45 5.93
N SER A 129 12.62 0.17 6.87
CA SER A 129 13.68 1.10 7.31
C SER A 129 14.70 1.38 6.19
N VAL A 130 15.16 0.36 5.47
CA VAL A 130 16.11 0.51 4.34
C VAL A 130 15.51 1.30 3.18
N LEU A 131 14.20 1.14 2.96
CA LEU A 131 13.45 1.86 1.93
C LEU A 131 13.00 3.26 2.37
N GLU A 132 13.30 3.66 3.60
CA GLU A 132 12.88 4.94 4.18
C GLU A 132 11.36 5.17 4.08
N VAL A 133 10.57 4.11 4.29
CA VAL A 133 9.10 4.18 4.27
C VAL A 133 8.62 4.93 5.51
N GLU A 134 7.81 5.97 5.31
CA GLU A 134 7.31 6.78 6.41
C GLU A 134 6.19 6.06 7.20
N GLY A 135 6.28 6.14 8.53
CA GLY A 135 5.30 5.55 9.44
C GLY A 135 5.35 4.03 9.50
N LEU A 136 4.35 3.41 10.12
CA LEU A 136 4.25 1.96 10.33
C LEU A 136 3.26 1.25 9.37
N ARG A 137 2.64 2.01 8.47
CA ARG A 137 1.62 1.44 7.58
C ARG A 137 2.22 0.44 6.60
N GLY A 138 3.45 0.71 6.11
CA GLY A 138 4.20 -0.21 5.25
C GLY A 138 4.41 -1.56 5.92
N ASP A 139 4.88 -1.59 7.16
CA ASP A 139 5.11 -2.79 7.96
C ASP A 139 3.82 -3.60 8.15
N ILE A 140 2.75 -2.91 8.56
CA ILE A 140 1.46 -3.53 8.84
C ILE A 140 0.87 -4.14 7.57
N VAL A 141 0.88 -3.39 6.47
CA VAL A 141 0.28 -3.85 5.21
C VAL A 141 1.08 -5.01 4.61
N THR A 142 2.40 -4.92 4.57
CA THR A 142 3.26 -6.00 4.06
C THR A 142 3.06 -7.27 4.87
N THR A 143 3.02 -7.17 6.20
CA THR A 143 2.76 -8.32 7.08
C THR A 143 1.38 -8.92 6.80
N ARG A 144 0.32 -8.10 6.72
CA ARG A 144 -1.05 -8.58 6.45
C ARG A 144 -1.18 -9.21 5.07
N ALA A 145 -0.54 -8.65 4.06
CA ALA A 145 -0.57 -9.18 2.71
C ALA A 145 0.15 -10.54 2.62
N ALA A 146 1.30 -10.70 3.28
CA ALA A 146 2.01 -11.98 3.33
C ALA A 146 1.21 -13.06 4.08
N LEU A 147 0.56 -12.72 5.19
CA LEU A 147 -0.33 -13.63 5.90
C LEU A 147 -1.53 -14.06 5.03
N ALA A 148 -2.11 -13.11 4.29
CA ALA A 148 -3.23 -13.37 3.39
C ALA A 148 -2.83 -14.28 2.22
N LEU A 149 -1.62 -14.10 1.68
CA LEU A 149 -1.07 -14.94 0.62
C LEU A 149 -0.83 -16.37 1.12
N ALA A 150 -0.27 -16.55 2.31
CA ALA A 150 -0.10 -17.86 2.93
C ALA A 150 -1.46 -18.55 3.14
N ALA A 151 -2.49 -17.82 3.61
CA ALA A 151 -3.85 -18.34 3.75
C ALA A 151 -4.46 -18.75 2.40
N TRP A 152 -4.21 -17.99 1.36
CA TRP A 152 -4.64 -18.28 -0.02
C TRP A 152 -4.04 -19.56 -0.56
N GLU A 153 -2.78 -19.85 -0.22
CA GLU A 153 -2.05 -21.03 -0.63
C GLU A 153 -2.14 -22.21 0.36
N ASP A 154 -3.17 -22.24 1.19
CA ASP A 154 -3.46 -23.32 2.15
C ASP A 154 -2.37 -23.54 3.20
N ARG A 155 -1.58 -22.50 3.54
CA ARG A 155 -0.52 -22.58 4.54
C ARG A 155 -0.92 -21.91 5.85
N THR A 156 -0.37 -22.40 6.95
CA THR A 156 -0.60 -21.91 8.31
C THR A 156 0.48 -20.94 8.80
N GLU A 157 1.55 -20.78 8.02
CA GLU A 157 2.65 -19.87 8.34
C GLU A 157 3.12 -19.16 7.09
N ALA A 158 3.35 -17.85 7.21
CA ALA A 158 3.91 -17.01 6.15
C ALA A 158 5.44 -17.15 6.13
N VAL A 159 6.00 -17.24 4.93
CA VAL A 159 7.43 -17.42 4.67
C VAL A 159 8.02 -16.21 3.93
N GLU A 160 9.35 -16.19 3.74
CA GLU A 160 10.06 -15.11 3.05
C GLU A 160 9.57 -14.89 1.62
N ASP A 161 9.22 -15.97 0.92
CA ASP A 161 8.70 -15.89 -0.45
C ASP A 161 7.38 -15.10 -0.51
N ASP A 162 6.51 -15.25 0.49
CA ASP A 162 5.28 -14.47 0.57
C ASP A 162 5.57 -12.97 0.67
N VAL A 163 6.54 -12.60 1.50
CA VAL A 163 6.96 -11.20 1.63
C VAL A 163 7.55 -10.71 0.32
N MET A 164 8.37 -11.52 -0.39
CA MET A 164 8.94 -11.14 -1.69
C MET A 164 7.86 -10.85 -2.73
N ARG A 165 6.82 -11.66 -2.76
CA ARG A 165 5.73 -11.53 -3.75
C ARG A 165 4.82 -10.33 -3.50
N VAL A 166 4.60 -9.95 -2.24
CA VAL A 166 3.69 -8.85 -1.89
C VAL A 166 4.38 -7.51 -1.67
N ALA A 167 5.68 -7.49 -1.37
CA ALA A 167 6.39 -6.27 -0.96
C ALA A 167 6.34 -5.17 -2.04
N GLY A 168 6.48 -5.53 -3.31
CA GLY A 168 6.39 -4.57 -4.42
C GLY A 168 5.05 -3.84 -4.46
N MET A 169 3.95 -4.58 -4.29
CA MET A 169 2.59 -4.02 -4.26
C MET A 169 2.32 -3.23 -2.98
N ALA A 170 2.88 -3.66 -1.85
CA ALA A 170 2.67 -3.02 -0.55
C ALA A 170 3.49 -1.75 -0.35
N LEU A 171 4.72 -1.69 -0.89
CA LEU A 171 5.70 -0.64 -0.58
C LEU A 171 6.04 0.28 -1.76
N GLY A 172 5.87 -0.18 -3.01
CA GLY A 172 6.29 0.56 -4.19
C GLY A 172 5.73 1.99 -4.29
N HIS A 173 4.47 2.17 -3.91
CA HIS A 173 3.79 3.47 -3.94
C HIS A 173 4.05 4.34 -2.69
N ARG A 174 4.72 3.79 -1.65
CA ARG A 174 5.07 4.48 -0.40
C ARG A 174 6.49 5.04 -0.40
N MET A 175 7.27 4.68 -1.41
CA MET A 175 8.65 5.16 -1.52
C MET A 175 8.68 6.60 -2.03
N ARG A 176 9.65 7.37 -1.56
CA ARG A 176 9.92 8.68 -2.14
C ARG A 176 10.33 8.53 -3.60
N LYS A 177 9.57 9.13 -4.48
CA LYS A 177 9.92 9.21 -5.90
C LYS A 177 11.08 10.19 -6.04
N ASP A 178 12.23 9.72 -6.48
CA ASP A 178 13.31 10.60 -6.95
C ASP A 178 13.06 10.86 -8.44
N PRO A 179 12.82 12.13 -8.86
CA PRO A 179 12.55 12.44 -10.27
C PRO A 179 13.68 12.07 -11.23
N LEU A 180 14.90 11.91 -10.69
CA LEU A 180 16.10 11.56 -11.45
C LEU A 180 16.37 10.04 -11.50
N ASP A 181 15.56 9.25 -10.80
CA ASP A 181 15.77 7.81 -10.72
C ASP A 181 14.79 7.07 -11.66
N PRO A 182 15.27 6.47 -12.76
CA PRO A 182 14.42 5.80 -13.74
C PRO A 182 13.90 4.43 -13.26
N ILE A 183 14.31 3.96 -12.07
CA ILE A 183 13.94 2.63 -11.58
C ILE A 183 12.56 2.69 -10.94
N ASP A 184 11.65 1.84 -11.41
CA ASP A 184 10.33 1.62 -10.83
C ASP A 184 10.42 1.27 -9.32
N GLY A 185 9.56 1.89 -8.50
CA GLY A 185 9.52 1.66 -7.05
C GLY A 185 9.43 0.18 -6.67
N GLY A 186 8.64 -0.60 -7.41
CA GLY A 186 8.53 -2.05 -7.18
C GLY A 186 9.85 -2.79 -7.38
N ALA A 187 10.64 -2.44 -8.40
CA ALA A 187 11.94 -3.05 -8.64
C ALA A 187 12.96 -2.71 -7.55
N LYS A 188 12.94 -1.47 -7.02
CA LYS A 188 13.77 -1.08 -5.87
C LYS A 188 13.46 -1.90 -4.62
N VAL A 189 12.17 -2.12 -4.34
CA VAL A 189 11.72 -2.93 -3.21
C VAL A 189 12.28 -4.35 -3.31
N ILE A 190 12.21 -4.98 -4.49
CA ILE A 190 12.72 -6.33 -4.69
C ILE A 190 14.24 -6.41 -4.48
N VAL A 191 14.98 -5.41 -4.96
CA VAL A 191 16.44 -5.36 -4.77
C VAL A 191 16.80 -5.19 -3.29
N ALA A 192 16.13 -4.27 -2.58
CA ALA A 192 16.35 -4.06 -1.15
C ALA A 192 16.00 -5.31 -0.35
N LEU A 193 14.88 -5.96 -0.64
CA LEU A 193 14.44 -7.18 0.04
C LEU A 193 15.44 -8.33 -0.14
N LYS A 194 15.96 -8.54 -1.36
CA LYS A 194 16.99 -9.56 -1.59
C LYS A 194 18.25 -9.34 -0.74
N ARG A 195 18.63 -8.07 -0.49
CA ARG A 195 19.75 -7.72 0.40
C ARG A 195 19.43 -8.02 1.86
N VAL A 196 18.26 -7.63 2.33
CA VAL A 196 17.79 -7.89 3.71
C VAL A 196 17.72 -9.39 4.00
N ILE A 197 17.16 -10.17 3.05
CA ILE A 197 17.08 -11.64 3.20
C ILE A 197 18.47 -12.27 3.27
N LYS A 198 19.44 -11.78 2.48
CA LYS A 198 20.83 -12.27 2.50
C LYS A 198 21.61 -11.82 3.74
N GLY A 199 21.04 -10.97 4.59
CA GLY A 199 21.72 -10.43 5.76
C GLY A 199 22.84 -9.41 5.42
N GLU A 200 22.81 -8.83 4.23
CA GLU A 200 23.74 -7.78 3.83
C GLU A 200 23.37 -6.50 4.56
N LYS A 201 24.26 -6.04 5.47
CA LYS A 201 24.02 -4.78 6.20
C LYS A 201 23.85 -3.62 5.24
N PRO A 202 22.84 -2.74 5.47
CA PRO A 202 22.65 -1.55 4.66
C PRO A 202 23.91 -0.67 4.71
N GLN A 203 24.49 -0.36 3.56
CA GLN A 203 25.47 0.70 3.48
C GLN A 203 24.74 2.00 3.83
N LYS A 204 25.03 2.57 5.02
CA LYS A 204 24.60 3.93 5.35
C LYS A 204 25.10 4.84 4.23
N LYS A 205 24.22 5.38 3.41
CA LYS A 205 24.54 6.57 2.61
C LYS A 205 25.03 7.62 3.58
N ALA A 206 26.27 8.10 3.37
CA ALA A 206 26.77 9.26 4.09
C ALA A 206 25.75 10.39 3.95
N PRO A 207 25.51 11.18 5.03
CA PRO A 207 24.66 12.35 4.94
C PRO A 207 25.18 13.21 3.77
N LYS A 208 24.32 13.56 2.82
CA LYS A 208 24.61 14.66 1.91
C LYS A 208 24.79 15.88 2.82
N GLU A 209 25.99 16.43 2.87
CA GLU A 209 26.22 17.75 3.43
C GLU A 209 25.28 18.71 2.68
N GLU A 210 24.24 19.15 3.36
CA GLU A 210 23.50 20.33 2.95
C GLU A 210 24.50 21.49 3.05
N GLU A 211 24.86 22.05 1.91
CA GLU A 211 25.55 23.32 1.82
C GLU A 211 24.72 24.35 2.59
N ALA A 212 25.17 24.67 3.79
CA ALA A 212 24.59 25.69 4.65
C ALA A 212 24.78 27.04 3.96
N ALA A 213 23.76 27.51 3.25
CA ALA A 213 23.63 28.92 2.91
C ALA A 213 23.45 29.68 4.23
N ALA A 214 24.43 30.51 4.52
CA ALA A 214 24.47 31.38 5.69
C ALA A 214 23.24 32.28 5.74
N ALA A 215 22.39 32.09 6.76
CA ALA A 215 21.39 33.06 7.17
C ALA A 215 21.89 33.82 8.42
N PRO A 216 21.54 35.11 8.58
CA PRO A 216 22.16 35.98 9.58
C PRO A 216 21.75 35.62 11.01
N GLU A 217 22.71 35.82 11.91
CA GLU A 217 22.55 35.63 13.35
C GLU A 217 21.49 36.59 13.92
N GLU A 218 20.40 36.03 14.43
CA GLU A 218 19.56 36.71 15.42
C GLU A 218 19.88 36.11 16.81
N GLU A 219 20.44 36.94 17.67
CA GLU A 219 20.61 36.70 19.10
C GLU A 219 19.24 36.61 19.78
N GLY A 220 18.91 35.45 20.37
CA GLY A 220 17.70 35.30 21.15
C GLY A 220 17.63 34.00 21.97
N ALA A 221 18.08 34.09 23.23
CA ALA A 221 17.69 33.26 24.38
C ALA A 221 17.86 31.74 24.26
N ARG A 222 19.04 31.25 24.60
CA ARG A 222 19.29 29.85 24.95
C ARG A 222 18.64 29.52 26.32
N ALA A 223 17.53 28.81 26.29
CA ALA A 223 17.02 28.13 27.47
C ALA A 223 17.77 26.80 27.67
N ASN A 224 18.54 26.72 28.76
CA ASN A 224 19.23 25.50 29.20
C ASN A 224 18.17 24.45 29.62
N LEU A 225 17.90 23.44 28.81
CA LEU A 225 17.11 22.27 29.17
C LEU A 225 18.04 21.13 29.58
N LYS A 226 17.86 20.63 30.82
CA LYS A 226 18.57 19.45 31.34
C LYS A 226 18.15 18.17 30.59
N PRO A 227 19.07 17.18 30.42
CA PRO A 227 18.71 15.90 29.80
C PRO A 227 17.64 15.17 30.64
N GLY A 228 16.53 14.80 30.03
CA GLY A 228 15.45 14.01 30.67
C GLY A 228 14.06 14.64 30.68
N GLN A 229 13.88 15.86 30.18
CA GLN A 229 12.54 16.46 30.07
C GLN A 229 11.97 16.23 28.66
N TRP A 230 11.14 15.23 28.52
CA TRP A 230 10.31 15.02 27.34
C TRP A 230 9.21 16.09 27.28
N ARG A 231 9.30 16.96 26.30
CA ARG A 231 8.20 17.88 26.01
C ARG A 231 7.23 17.12 25.11
N ALA A 232 6.04 16.84 25.59
CA ALA A 232 4.94 16.36 24.77
C ALA A 232 4.63 17.43 23.71
N VAL A 233 4.97 17.15 22.46
CA VAL A 233 4.50 17.94 21.31
C VAL A 233 3.06 17.48 21.09
N SER A 234 2.11 18.28 21.56
CA SER A 234 0.70 18.13 21.24
C SER A 234 0.51 18.38 19.76
N TYR A 235 0.42 17.34 18.96
CA TYR A 235 -0.14 17.44 17.62
C TYR A 235 -1.65 17.59 17.74
N THR A 236 -2.12 18.82 17.94
CA THR A 236 -3.51 19.21 17.75
C THR A 236 -3.78 19.32 16.24
N HIS A 237 -3.79 18.22 15.53
CA HIS A 237 -4.49 18.03 14.27
C HIS A 237 -4.71 16.53 14.07
N LEU A 238 -5.53 15.98 14.93
CA LEU A 238 -6.37 14.85 14.63
C LEU A 238 -7.79 15.38 14.82
N THR A 239 -8.23 16.14 13.87
CA THR A 239 -9.65 16.29 13.64
C THR A 239 -10.03 15.18 12.67
N LEU A 240 -10.66 14.18 13.25
CA LEU A 240 -11.85 13.41 12.87
C LEU A 240 -11.74 12.67 11.54
#